data_6678a6531ec99099f750f087806edb1b
#
_entry.id   6678a6531ec99099f750f087806edb1b
#
_cell.length_a   1.000
_cell.length_b   1.000
_cell.length_c   1.000
_cell.angle_alpha   90.00
_cell.angle_beta   90.00
_cell.angle_gamma   90.00
#
_symmetry.space_group_name_H-M   'P 1'
#
loop_
_entity.id
_entity.type
_entity.pdbx_description
1 polymer ?
#
loop_
_entity_poly.entity_id
_entity_poly.type
_entity_poly.pdbx_seq_one_letter_code
_entity_poly.pdbx_strand_id
1 'polypeptide(L)'
;GTPIRILAVDDESSLTELLSLAMRYEGWQVTTAGSGSAAVKAAREVRPDAIVLDMMLPDFDGLEVMRRIRAEDPNVPVIFLTAKDSVEDRIGGLTAGGDDYVTKPFSLEEVIARLRALLRRSGAALTKSDSTLVVGDLTLDEDSHEVRRGGDEIQLTATEFELLRYLMRNPRRVLSKAQILDRVWNYDFGGQANVVELYISYLRKKIDADRPPMIHTMRGAGYVLRPAV
;
A
#
# COMPACT_ATOMS: atom_id res chain seq x y z
N GLY A 1 13.48 -13.32 10.89
CA GLY A 1 12.20 -13.07 11.55
C GLY A 1 11.17 -14.10 11.10
N THR A 2 10.14 -14.32 11.90
CA THR A 2 9.02 -15.19 11.52
C THR A 2 8.28 -14.53 10.36
N PRO A 3 7.98 -15.24 9.26
CA PRO A 3 7.27 -14.65 8.14
C PRO A 3 5.84 -14.23 8.54
N ILE A 4 5.39 -13.09 8.04
CA ILE A 4 4.03 -12.58 8.25
C ILE A 4 3.04 -13.52 7.58
N ARG A 5 1.98 -13.89 8.29
CA ARG A 5 0.93 -14.81 7.84
C ARG A 5 -0.35 -14.05 7.57
N ILE A 6 -0.86 -14.14 6.36
CA ILE A 6 -2.11 -13.50 5.93
C ILE A 6 -3.14 -14.58 5.59
N LEU A 7 -4.36 -14.37 6.04
CA LEU A 7 -5.52 -15.18 5.62
C LEU A 7 -6.35 -14.33 4.65
N ALA A 8 -6.51 -14.80 3.43
CA ALA A 8 -7.35 -14.19 2.39
C ALA A 8 -8.63 -14.99 2.19
N VAL A 9 -9.79 -14.36 2.37
CA VAL A 9 -11.10 -14.98 2.35
C VAL A 9 -12.00 -14.33 1.32
N ASP A 10 -12.32 -15.05 0.27
CA ASP A 10 -13.27 -14.68 -0.78
C ASP A 10 -13.73 -15.96 -1.48
N ASP A 11 -15.00 -16.07 -1.87
CA ASP A 11 -15.53 -17.23 -2.60
C ASP A 11 -15.13 -17.23 -4.08
N GLU A 12 -14.66 -16.10 -4.60
CA GLU A 12 -14.10 -15.97 -5.94
C GLU A 12 -12.63 -16.42 -5.95
N SER A 13 -12.39 -17.65 -6.42
CA SER A 13 -11.04 -18.25 -6.41
C SER A 13 -10.02 -17.45 -7.24
N SER A 14 -10.41 -16.87 -8.37
CA SER A 14 -9.56 -16.04 -9.19
C SER A 14 -9.05 -14.80 -8.44
N LEU A 15 -9.89 -14.20 -7.62
CA LEU A 15 -9.53 -13.03 -6.81
C LEU A 15 -8.58 -13.42 -5.67
N THR A 16 -8.86 -14.53 -4.97
CA THR A 16 -7.96 -15.01 -3.91
C THR A 16 -6.60 -15.44 -4.45
N GLU A 17 -6.53 -15.99 -5.65
CA GLU A 17 -5.26 -16.31 -6.31
C GLU A 17 -4.44 -15.07 -6.63
N LEU A 18 -5.08 -14.03 -7.20
CA LEU A 18 -4.41 -12.75 -7.50
C LEU A 18 -3.92 -12.07 -6.23
N LEU A 19 -4.75 -11.99 -5.19
CA LEU A 19 -4.38 -11.45 -3.89
C LEU A 19 -3.22 -12.23 -3.27
N SER A 20 -3.27 -13.55 -3.32
CA SER A 20 -2.22 -14.42 -2.80
C SER A 20 -0.89 -14.20 -3.52
N LEU A 21 -0.92 -14.06 -4.84
CA LEU A 21 0.29 -13.82 -5.62
C LEU A 21 0.94 -12.48 -5.23
N ALA A 22 0.14 -11.42 -5.15
CA ALA A 22 0.62 -10.09 -4.75
C ALA A 22 1.20 -10.09 -3.33
N MET A 23 0.53 -10.74 -2.37
CA MET A 23 0.97 -10.82 -0.99
C MET A 23 2.23 -11.68 -0.81
N ARG A 24 2.35 -12.77 -1.56
CA ARG A 24 3.56 -13.60 -1.57
C ARG A 24 4.76 -12.88 -2.17
N TYR A 25 4.54 -12.00 -3.13
CA TYR A 25 5.58 -11.13 -3.67
C TYR A 25 6.15 -10.18 -2.59
N GLU A 26 5.35 -9.82 -1.59
CA GLU A 26 5.78 -9.08 -0.39
C GLU A 26 6.58 -9.94 0.61
N GLY A 27 6.76 -11.23 0.34
CA GLY A 27 7.40 -12.16 1.25
C GLY A 27 6.48 -12.73 2.35
N TRP A 28 5.17 -12.51 2.26
CA TRP A 28 4.20 -13.00 3.24
C TRP A 28 3.76 -14.42 2.95
N GLN A 29 3.46 -15.19 4.00
CA GLN A 29 2.81 -16.48 3.87
C GLN A 29 1.30 -16.26 3.77
N VAL A 30 0.67 -16.83 2.73
CA VAL A 30 -0.76 -16.61 2.46
C VAL A 30 -1.50 -17.95 2.49
N THR A 31 -2.53 -17.99 3.32
CA THR A 31 -3.55 -19.05 3.34
C THR A 31 -4.85 -18.48 2.78
N THR A 32 -5.57 -19.24 1.97
CA THR A 32 -6.83 -18.83 1.36
C THR A 32 -7.99 -19.67 1.89
N ALA A 33 -9.18 -19.05 1.95
CA ALA A 33 -10.42 -19.73 2.27
C ALA A 33 -11.56 -19.19 1.39
N GLY A 34 -12.42 -20.07 0.92
CA GLY A 34 -13.56 -19.73 0.03
C GLY A 34 -14.92 -19.67 0.72
N SER A 35 -14.97 -19.85 2.04
CA SER A 35 -16.20 -19.81 2.83
C SER A 35 -15.91 -19.35 4.26
N GLY A 36 -16.95 -18.92 4.96
CA GLY A 36 -16.82 -18.49 6.35
C GLY A 36 -16.36 -19.62 7.29
N SER A 37 -16.89 -20.83 7.14
CA SER A 37 -16.47 -22.00 7.94
C SER A 37 -15.01 -22.38 7.68
N ALA A 38 -14.57 -22.35 6.41
CA ALA A 38 -13.18 -22.58 6.05
C ALA A 38 -12.25 -21.50 6.62
N ALA A 39 -12.68 -20.24 6.60
CA ALA A 39 -11.93 -19.12 7.16
C ALA A 39 -11.72 -19.26 8.67
N VAL A 40 -12.77 -19.59 9.44
CA VAL A 40 -12.67 -19.78 10.89
C VAL A 40 -11.73 -20.94 11.22
N LYS A 41 -11.82 -22.07 10.50
CA LYS A 41 -10.91 -23.19 10.66
C LYS A 41 -9.46 -22.80 10.36
N ALA A 42 -9.23 -22.16 9.22
CA ALA A 42 -7.89 -21.72 8.81
C ALA A 42 -7.28 -20.74 9.82
N ALA A 43 -8.06 -19.81 10.35
CA ALA A 43 -7.59 -18.85 11.34
C ALA A 43 -7.08 -19.51 12.61
N ARG A 44 -7.73 -20.57 13.08
CA ARG A 44 -7.28 -21.38 14.23
C ARG A 44 -5.96 -22.10 13.99
N GLU A 45 -5.83 -22.67 12.78
CA GLU A 45 -4.64 -23.46 12.41
C GLU A 45 -3.42 -22.59 12.15
N VAL A 46 -3.62 -21.48 11.43
CA VAL A 46 -2.52 -20.64 10.93
C VAL A 46 -2.18 -19.52 11.90
N ARG A 47 -3.16 -19.03 12.69
CA ARG A 47 -3.05 -17.81 13.51
C ARG A 47 -2.48 -16.64 12.69
N PRO A 48 -3.26 -16.09 11.77
CA PRO A 48 -2.78 -15.06 10.86
C PRO A 48 -2.47 -13.74 11.59
N ASP A 49 -1.50 -13.02 11.08
CA ASP A 49 -1.15 -11.69 11.58
C ASP A 49 -2.09 -10.59 11.04
N ALA A 50 -2.79 -10.87 9.95
CA ALA A 50 -3.91 -10.07 9.42
C ALA A 50 -4.83 -10.91 8.52
N ILE A 51 -6.07 -10.43 8.35
CA ILE A 51 -7.10 -11.10 7.53
C ILE A 51 -7.64 -10.12 6.51
N VAL A 52 -7.73 -10.55 5.26
CA VAL A 52 -8.51 -9.90 4.19
C VAL A 52 -9.77 -10.71 3.99
N LEU A 53 -10.94 -10.10 4.20
CA LEU A 53 -12.20 -10.81 4.37
C LEU A 53 -13.31 -10.19 3.53
N ASP A 54 -13.86 -10.96 2.59
CA ASP A 54 -15.07 -10.55 1.87
C ASP A 54 -16.27 -10.50 2.83
N MET A 55 -17.07 -9.45 2.68
CA MET A 55 -18.35 -9.30 3.41
C MET A 55 -19.39 -10.33 2.98
N MET A 56 -19.37 -10.74 1.71
CA MET A 56 -20.34 -11.65 1.11
C MET A 56 -19.73 -13.04 0.88
N LEU A 57 -20.07 -13.97 1.73
CA LEU A 57 -19.62 -15.36 1.62
C LEU A 57 -20.83 -16.31 1.48
N PRO A 58 -20.64 -17.54 0.94
CA PRO A 58 -21.77 -18.43 0.62
C PRO A 58 -22.51 -18.99 1.83
N ASP A 59 -21.85 -19.11 2.99
CA ASP A 59 -22.42 -19.75 4.19
C ASP A 59 -22.85 -18.73 5.25
N PHE A 60 -22.02 -17.76 5.61
CA PHE A 60 -22.37 -16.66 6.52
C PHE A 60 -21.52 -15.43 6.20
N ASP A 61 -22.01 -14.27 6.61
CA ASP A 61 -21.39 -12.99 6.24
C ASP A 61 -20.00 -12.76 6.90
N GLY A 62 -19.24 -11.82 6.36
CA GLY A 62 -17.91 -11.50 6.84
C GLY A 62 -17.89 -10.99 8.29
N LEU A 63 -18.96 -10.33 8.77
CA LEU A 63 -19.07 -9.86 10.15
C LEU A 63 -19.14 -11.02 11.13
N GLU A 64 -19.91 -12.05 10.80
CA GLU A 64 -20.00 -13.27 11.61
C GLU A 64 -18.68 -14.04 11.61
N VAL A 65 -17.98 -14.10 10.46
CA VAL A 65 -16.62 -14.70 10.38
C VAL A 65 -15.68 -13.96 11.33
N MET A 66 -15.63 -12.64 11.25
CA MET A 66 -14.80 -11.82 12.13
C MET A 66 -15.12 -12.04 13.60
N ARG A 67 -16.42 -12.06 13.95
CA ARG A 67 -16.86 -12.27 15.33
C ARG A 67 -16.38 -13.60 15.88
N ARG A 68 -16.48 -14.68 15.10
CA ARG A 68 -16.02 -16.03 15.49
C ARG A 68 -14.51 -16.10 15.63
N ILE A 69 -13.76 -15.50 14.72
CA ILE A 69 -12.29 -15.48 14.80
C ILE A 69 -11.84 -14.67 16.01
N ARG A 70 -12.43 -13.49 16.24
CA ARG A 70 -12.07 -12.62 17.36
C ARG A 70 -12.50 -13.15 18.73
N ALA A 71 -13.39 -14.11 18.80
CA ALA A 71 -13.66 -14.83 20.04
C ALA A 71 -12.43 -15.59 20.56
N GLU A 72 -11.52 -15.98 19.67
CA GLU A 72 -10.29 -16.72 19.98
C GLU A 72 -9.04 -15.81 19.89
N ASP A 73 -9.04 -14.85 18.97
CA ASP A 73 -7.97 -13.85 18.77
C ASP A 73 -8.58 -12.44 18.68
N PRO A 74 -8.80 -11.76 19.80
CA PRO A 74 -9.50 -10.47 19.84
C PRO A 74 -8.81 -9.34 19.07
N ASN A 75 -7.49 -9.46 18.87
CA ASN A 75 -6.68 -8.37 18.32
C ASN A 75 -6.28 -8.56 16.87
N VAL A 76 -6.67 -9.67 16.23
CA VAL A 76 -6.31 -9.90 14.83
C VAL A 76 -6.86 -8.78 13.93
N PRO A 77 -6.01 -8.10 13.15
CA PRO A 77 -6.45 -7.06 12.23
C PRO A 77 -7.25 -7.63 11.06
N VAL A 78 -8.35 -6.96 10.72
CA VAL A 78 -9.25 -7.37 9.62
C VAL A 78 -9.49 -6.21 8.66
N ILE A 79 -9.21 -6.45 7.37
CA ILE A 79 -9.64 -5.59 6.26
C ILE A 79 -10.85 -6.25 5.58
N PHE A 80 -11.94 -5.53 5.47
CA PHE A 80 -13.11 -5.99 4.70
C PHE A 80 -12.99 -5.64 3.22
N LEU A 81 -13.37 -6.59 2.37
CA LEU A 81 -13.66 -6.36 0.96
C LEU A 81 -15.17 -6.17 0.80
N THR A 82 -15.61 -5.04 0.23
CA THR A 82 -17.03 -4.69 0.13
C THR A 82 -17.42 -4.32 -1.29
N ALA A 83 -18.69 -4.54 -1.69
CA ALA A 83 -19.24 -4.00 -2.92
C ALA A 83 -19.36 -2.45 -2.84
N LYS A 84 -19.19 -1.78 -3.99
CA LYS A 84 -19.13 -0.30 -4.08
C LYS A 84 -20.36 0.42 -3.55
N ASP A 85 -21.52 -0.23 -3.55
CA ASP A 85 -22.82 0.39 -3.25
C ASP A 85 -23.31 0.19 -1.80
N SER A 86 -22.56 -0.53 -0.96
CA SER A 86 -22.96 -0.80 0.41
C SER A 86 -22.28 0.13 1.41
N VAL A 87 -22.73 1.39 1.48
CA VAL A 87 -22.31 2.33 2.54
C VAL A 87 -22.67 1.76 3.92
N GLU A 88 -23.80 1.07 4.03
CA GLU A 88 -24.27 0.40 5.25
C GLU A 88 -23.33 -0.72 5.68
N ASP A 89 -22.81 -1.54 4.76
CA ASP A 89 -21.85 -2.59 5.06
C ASP A 89 -20.50 -2.04 5.53
N ARG A 90 -20.07 -0.90 4.97
CA ARG A 90 -18.85 -0.21 5.41
C ARG A 90 -18.95 0.30 6.84
N ILE A 91 -20.04 0.97 7.15
CA ILE A 91 -20.33 1.48 8.50
C ILE A 91 -20.49 0.30 9.46
N GLY A 92 -21.24 -0.74 9.07
CA GLY A 92 -21.43 -1.95 9.85
C GLY A 92 -20.12 -2.67 10.16
N GLY A 93 -19.23 -2.82 9.18
CA GLY A 93 -17.92 -3.44 9.34
C GLY A 93 -17.00 -2.70 10.31
N LEU A 94 -16.88 -1.39 10.19
CA LEU A 94 -16.08 -0.55 11.08
C LEU A 94 -16.71 -0.45 12.48
N THR A 95 -18.03 -0.30 12.57
CA THR A 95 -18.76 -0.26 13.86
C THR A 95 -18.68 -1.60 14.58
N ALA A 96 -18.68 -2.73 13.85
CA ALA A 96 -18.52 -4.07 14.41
C ALA A 96 -17.07 -4.40 14.80
N GLY A 97 -16.11 -3.51 14.51
CA GLY A 97 -14.71 -3.64 14.92
C GLY A 97 -13.73 -4.03 13.81
N GLY A 98 -14.11 -3.93 12.53
CA GLY A 98 -13.15 -4.00 11.42
C GLY A 98 -12.15 -2.85 11.48
N ASP A 99 -10.92 -3.08 11.05
CA ASP A 99 -9.86 -2.09 11.14
C ASP A 99 -9.77 -1.21 9.90
N ASP A 100 -10.20 -1.71 8.76
CA ASP A 100 -10.24 -1.01 7.48
C ASP A 100 -11.18 -1.73 6.50
N TYR A 101 -11.46 -1.09 5.37
CA TYR A 101 -12.23 -1.68 4.27
C TYR A 101 -11.67 -1.22 2.92
N VAL A 102 -11.90 -2.06 1.90
CA VAL A 102 -11.58 -1.77 0.50
C VAL A 102 -12.81 -2.08 -0.34
N THR A 103 -13.21 -1.15 -1.19
CA THR A 103 -14.37 -1.34 -2.08
C THR A 103 -13.98 -2.03 -3.39
N LYS A 104 -14.75 -3.03 -3.80
CA LYS A 104 -14.62 -3.66 -5.12
C LYS A 104 -15.22 -2.75 -6.22
N PRO A 105 -14.57 -2.56 -7.37
CA PRO A 105 -13.26 -3.08 -7.75
C PRO A 105 -12.12 -2.30 -7.09
N PHE A 106 -11.06 -2.98 -6.69
CA PHE A 106 -9.87 -2.40 -6.07
C PHE A 106 -8.59 -2.75 -6.83
N SER A 107 -7.53 -1.99 -6.58
CA SER A 107 -6.18 -2.36 -7.01
C SER A 107 -5.51 -3.25 -5.97
N LEU A 108 -4.69 -4.20 -6.42
CA LEU A 108 -3.87 -5.03 -5.52
C LEU A 108 -2.91 -4.16 -4.68
N GLU A 109 -2.39 -3.09 -5.28
CA GLU A 109 -1.52 -2.12 -4.60
C GLU A 109 -2.23 -1.45 -3.41
N GLU A 110 -3.51 -1.12 -3.54
CA GLU A 110 -4.30 -0.54 -2.45
C GLU A 110 -4.44 -1.52 -1.28
N VAL A 111 -4.79 -2.76 -1.55
CA VAL A 111 -4.92 -3.81 -0.51
C VAL A 111 -3.59 -4.03 0.21
N ILE A 112 -2.49 -4.12 -0.54
CA ILE A 112 -1.15 -4.30 0.02
C ILE A 112 -0.75 -3.11 0.91
N ALA A 113 -0.98 -1.87 0.45
CA ALA A 113 -0.66 -0.67 1.23
C ALA A 113 -1.44 -0.63 2.55
N ARG A 114 -2.73 -0.95 2.53
CA ARG A 114 -3.58 -1.00 3.73
C ARG A 114 -3.16 -2.12 4.69
N LEU A 115 -2.82 -3.31 4.17
CA LEU A 115 -2.29 -4.41 4.98
C LEU A 115 -0.99 -4.03 5.69
N ARG A 116 -0.05 -3.40 4.99
CA ARG A 116 1.20 -2.91 5.60
C ARG A 116 0.92 -1.94 6.74
N ALA A 117 0.00 -1.00 6.54
CA ALA A 117 -0.38 -0.03 7.58
C ALA A 117 -1.00 -0.70 8.80
N LEU A 118 -1.84 -1.72 8.61
CA LEU A 118 -2.44 -2.49 9.70
C LEU A 118 -1.42 -3.32 10.46
N LEU A 119 -0.58 -4.06 9.78
CA LEU A 119 0.46 -4.90 10.37
C LEU A 119 1.43 -4.08 11.23
N ARG A 120 1.77 -2.86 10.79
CA ARG A 120 2.57 -1.94 11.60
C ARG A 120 1.87 -1.54 12.90
N ARG A 121 0.58 -1.22 12.83
CA ARG A 121 -0.23 -0.82 14.01
C ARG A 121 -0.43 -1.96 15.00
N SER A 122 -0.56 -3.18 14.52
CA SER A 122 -0.75 -4.36 15.37
C SER A 122 0.54 -4.89 16.02
N GLY A 123 1.70 -4.26 15.75
CA GLY A 123 2.99 -4.70 16.30
C GLY A 123 3.53 -5.98 15.67
N ALA A 124 2.86 -6.55 14.66
CA ALA A 124 3.44 -7.58 13.82
C ALA A 124 4.66 -6.96 13.12
N ALA A 125 5.84 -7.41 13.49
CA ALA A 125 7.11 -6.80 13.10
C ALA A 125 7.31 -6.85 11.59
N LEU A 126 6.76 -5.86 10.89
CA LEU A 126 7.38 -5.42 9.66
C LEU A 126 8.76 -4.90 10.05
N THR A 127 9.78 -5.56 9.58
CA THR A 127 11.11 -4.95 9.62
C THR A 127 10.96 -3.56 9.01
N LYS A 128 11.42 -2.54 9.71
CA LYS A 128 11.37 -1.11 9.31
C LYS A 128 11.88 -0.83 7.87
N SER A 129 12.30 -1.87 7.14
CA SER A 129 12.93 -1.76 5.84
C SER A 129 11.98 -1.80 4.64
N ASP A 130 10.74 -2.28 4.78
CA ASP A 130 9.92 -2.59 3.59
C ASP A 130 9.00 -1.45 3.13
N SER A 131 8.64 -0.51 4.01
CA SER A 131 7.84 0.68 3.65
C SER A 131 8.68 1.95 3.45
N THR A 132 9.97 1.92 3.83
CA THR A 132 10.82 3.10 3.73
C THR A 132 11.76 2.99 2.54
N LEU A 133 11.57 3.87 1.56
CA LEU A 133 12.50 4.05 0.46
C LEU A 133 13.68 4.90 0.93
N VAL A 134 14.90 4.48 0.59
CA VAL A 134 16.13 5.18 0.95
C VAL A 134 17.01 5.38 -0.29
N VAL A 135 17.37 6.62 -0.55
CA VAL A 135 18.33 6.98 -1.60
C VAL A 135 19.30 8.02 -1.02
N GLY A 136 20.52 7.62 -0.74
CA GLY A 136 21.48 8.48 -0.03
C GLY A 136 20.96 8.88 1.35
N ASP A 137 20.89 10.18 1.63
CA ASP A 137 20.36 10.77 2.86
C ASP A 137 18.86 11.12 2.81
N LEU A 138 18.19 10.76 1.70
CA LEU A 138 16.76 10.96 1.50
C LEU A 138 16.00 9.69 1.86
N THR A 139 15.01 9.82 2.73
CA THR A 139 14.10 8.74 3.14
C THR A 139 12.65 9.13 2.89
N LEU A 140 11.84 8.18 2.46
CA LEU A 140 10.41 8.34 2.25
C LEU A 140 9.71 7.11 2.81
N ASP A 141 8.86 7.30 3.80
CA ASP A 141 8.00 6.24 4.34
C ASP A 141 6.67 6.25 3.61
N GLU A 142 6.37 5.17 2.89
CA GLU A 142 5.17 5.05 2.05
C GLU A 142 3.89 4.92 2.87
N ASP A 143 4.00 4.50 4.13
CA ASP A 143 2.86 4.27 5.00
C ASP A 143 2.49 5.51 5.82
N SER A 144 3.50 6.17 6.43
CA SER A 144 3.28 7.39 7.20
C SER A 144 3.24 8.66 6.33
N HIS A 145 3.66 8.57 5.06
CA HIS A 145 3.89 9.70 4.16
C HIS A 145 4.95 10.69 4.67
N GLU A 146 5.81 10.24 5.59
CA GLU A 146 6.93 11.05 6.05
C GLU A 146 8.07 11.05 5.04
N VAL A 147 8.61 12.23 4.79
CA VAL A 147 9.80 12.42 3.96
C VAL A 147 10.85 13.16 4.78
N ARG A 148 12.08 12.66 4.78
CA ARG A 148 13.20 13.28 5.46
C ARG A 148 14.44 13.31 4.58
N ARG A 149 15.23 14.38 4.70
CA ARG A 149 16.53 14.48 4.08
C ARG A 149 17.57 14.96 5.07
N GLY A 150 18.62 14.14 5.29
CA GLY A 150 19.66 14.44 6.27
C GLY A 150 19.10 14.56 7.70
N GLY A 151 17.95 13.92 7.99
CA GLY A 151 17.26 13.99 9.27
C GLY A 151 16.17 15.08 9.36
N ASP A 152 16.19 16.07 8.49
CA ASP A 152 15.16 17.12 8.46
C ASP A 152 13.89 16.64 7.76
N GLU A 153 12.75 16.90 8.38
CA GLU A 153 11.45 16.60 7.80
C GLU A 153 11.11 17.55 6.65
N ILE A 154 10.61 17.00 5.55
CA ILE A 154 10.21 17.74 4.36
C ILE A 154 8.72 17.58 4.13
N GLN A 155 8.00 18.69 4.12
CA GLN A 155 6.56 18.72 3.86
C GLN A 155 6.27 18.74 2.36
N LEU A 156 5.64 17.69 1.88
CA LEU A 156 5.22 17.55 0.47
C LEU A 156 3.70 17.56 0.34
N THR A 157 3.20 18.08 -0.78
CA THR A 157 1.82 17.86 -1.19
C THR A 157 1.64 16.41 -1.68
N ALA A 158 0.40 15.93 -1.78
CA ALA A 158 0.12 14.56 -2.23
C ALA A 158 0.74 14.26 -3.60
N THR A 159 0.66 15.18 -4.55
CA THR A 159 1.24 15.00 -5.90
C THR A 159 2.78 15.05 -5.87
N GLU A 160 3.37 15.93 -5.09
CA GLU A 160 4.83 15.97 -4.90
C GLU A 160 5.33 14.68 -4.26
N PHE A 161 4.60 14.14 -3.28
CA PHE A 161 4.91 12.86 -2.64
C PHE A 161 4.89 11.71 -3.65
N GLU A 162 3.84 11.60 -4.47
CA GLU A 162 3.72 10.55 -5.49
C GLU A 162 4.82 10.65 -6.55
N LEU A 163 5.18 11.85 -6.97
CA LEU A 163 6.29 12.07 -7.90
C LEU A 163 7.62 11.64 -7.27
N LEU A 164 7.90 12.04 -6.03
CA LEU A 164 9.11 11.64 -5.32
C LEU A 164 9.16 10.12 -5.11
N ARG A 165 8.06 9.51 -4.70
CA ARG A 165 7.93 8.06 -4.54
C ARG A 165 8.28 7.33 -5.82
N TYR A 166 7.75 7.77 -6.96
CA TYR A 166 8.05 7.17 -8.26
C TYR A 166 9.53 7.28 -8.64
N LEU A 167 10.15 8.44 -8.41
CA LEU A 167 11.58 8.65 -8.62
C LEU A 167 12.43 7.75 -7.69
N MET A 168 12.08 7.65 -6.40
CA MET A 168 12.81 6.86 -5.41
C MET A 168 12.65 5.35 -5.61
N ARG A 169 11.54 4.88 -6.19
CA ARG A 169 11.38 3.48 -6.60
C ARG A 169 12.20 3.10 -7.84
N ASN A 170 12.71 4.09 -8.56
CA ASN A 170 13.54 3.92 -9.74
C ASN A 170 14.87 4.68 -9.62
N PRO A 171 15.65 4.46 -8.55
CA PRO A 171 16.88 5.22 -8.33
C PRO A 171 17.90 4.97 -9.43
N ARG A 172 18.61 6.01 -9.83
CA ARG A 172 19.62 5.98 -10.90
C ARG A 172 19.08 5.65 -12.30
N ARG A 173 17.78 5.52 -12.46
CA ARG A 173 17.12 5.29 -13.75
C ARG A 173 16.59 6.59 -14.30
N VAL A 174 16.85 6.86 -15.56
CA VAL A 174 16.25 8.00 -16.28
C VAL A 174 14.79 7.67 -16.60
N LEU A 175 13.87 8.52 -16.13
CA LEU A 175 12.45 8.42 -16.40
C LEU A 175 12.05 9.53 -17.37
N SER A 176 11.40 9.18 -18.47
CA SER A 176 10.92 10.16 -19.42
C SER A 176 9.76 10.98 -18.86
N LYS A 177 9.54 12.19 -19.41
CA LYS A 177 8.38 13.02 -19.03
C LYS A 177 7.05 12.26 -19.24
N ALA A 178 6.96 11.48 -20.31
CA ALA A 178 5.77 10.69 -20.62
C ALA A 178 5.53 9.59 -19.56
N GLN A 179 6.58 8.87 -19.14
CA GLN A 179 6.47 7.86 -18.08
C GLN A 179 6.06 8.49 -16.75
N ILE A 180 6.63 9.63 -16.39
CA ILE A 180 6.28 10.36 -15.16
C ILE A 180 4.84 10.84 -15.22
N LEU A 181 4.42 11.45 -16.34
CA LEU A 181 3.07 11.95 -16.54
C LEU A 181 2.04 10.83 -16.42
N ASP A 182 2.27 9.71 -17.09
CA ASP A 182 1.41 8.54 -17.07
C ASP A 182 1.28 7.95 -15.65
N ARG A 183 2.38 7.84 -14.92
CA ARG A 183 2.39 7.19 -13.60
C ARG A 183 1.80 8.06 -12.49
N VAL A 184 2.05 9.36 -12.51
CA VAL A 184 1.68 10.29 -11.44
C VAL A 184 0.32 10.96 -11.68
N TRP A 185 -0.01 11.28 -12.94
CA TRP A 185 -1.23 12.03 -13.28
C TRP A 185 -2.31 11.21 -14.01
N ASN A 186 -2.01 9.98 -14.46
CA ASN A 186 -2.86 9.18 -15.34
C ASN A 186 -3.21 9.87 -16.69
N TYR A 187 -3.74 9.11 -17.65
CA TYR A 187 -4.02 9.57 -19.00
C TYR A 187 -5.03 10.73 -19.16
N ASP A 188 -5.80 11.03 -18.13
CA ASP A 188 -6.88 12.04 -18.19
C ASP A 188 -6.43 13.50 -18.06
N PHE A 189 -5.13 13.75 -17.87
CA PHE A 189 -4.62 15.12 -17.62
C PHE A 189 -4.37 15.98 -18.86
N GLY A 190 -5.03 15.70 -20.00
CA GLY A 190 -5.08 16.62 -21.14
C GLY A 190 -3.73 17.04 -21.76
N GLY A 191 -2.68 16.22 -21.64
CA GLY A 191 -1.46 16.34 -22.44
C GLY A 191 -0.53 17.51 -22.10
N GLN A 192 -0.63 18.14 -20.94
CA GLN A 192 0.30 19.22 -20.55
C GLN A 192 1.60 18.66 -19.97
N ALA A 193 2.55 18.31 -20.85
CA ALA A 193 3.89 17.85 -20.46
C ALA A 193 4.63 18.83 -19.52
N ASN A 194 4.25 20.11 -19.53
CA ASN A 194 4.81 21.17 -18.70
C ASN A 194 4.53 20.97 -17.20
N VAL A 195 3.50 20.19 -16.84
CA VAL A 195 3.20 19.91 -15.42
C VAL A 195 4.33 19.13 -14.75
N VAL A 196 4.96 18.20 -15.46
CA VAL A 196 6.10 17.42 -14.95
C VAL A 196 7.27 18.36 -14.61
N GLU A 197 7.61 19.29 -15.50
CA GLU A 197 8.68 20.26 -15.26
C GLU A 197 8.41 21.16 -14.05
N LEU A 198 7.16 21.60 -13.91
CA LEU A 198 6.72 22.43 -12.80
C LEU A 198 6.88 21.69 -11.46
N TYR A 199 6.39 20.45 -11.36
CA TYR A 199 6.48 19.66 -10.12
C TYR A 199 7.91 19.20 -9.81
N ILE A 200 8.73 18.90 -10.79
CA ILE A 200 10.17 18.68 -10.60
C ILE A 200 10.81 19.94 -10.00
N SER A 201 10.45 21.14 -10.48
CA SER A 201 10.92 22.40 -9.90
C SER A 201 10.50 22.56 -8.42
N TYR A 202 9.25 22.24 -8.10
CA TYR A 202 8.76 22.28 -6.71
C TYR A 202 9.50 21.29 -5.81
N LEU A 203 9.69 20.06 -6.27
CA LEU A 203 10.46 19.07 -5.52
C LEU A 203 11.90 19.51 -5.28
N ARG A 204 12.59 20.03 -6.30
CA ARG A 204 13.96 20.53 -6.14
C ARG A 204 14.06 21.61 -5.09
N LYS A 205 13.11 22.56 -5.05
CA LYS A 205 13.07 23.61 -4.04
C LYS A 205 12.95 23.08 -2.61
N LYS A 206 12.35 21.92 -2.42
CA LYS A 206 12.13 21.30 -1.11
C LYS A 206 13.21 20.27 -0.77
N ILE A 207 13.60 19.44 -1.72
CA ILE A 207 14.55 18.34 -1.51
C ILE A 207 15.99 18.80 -1.66
N ASP A 208 16.28 19.64 -2.68
CA ASP A 208 17.64 20.02 -3.06
C ASP A 208 18.04 21.42 -2.56
N ALA A 209 17.12 22.16 -1.88
CA ALA A 209 17.42 23.48 -1.34
C ALA A 209 18.63 23.45 -0.40
N ASP A 210 19.62 24.29 -0.67
CA ASP A 210 20.86 24.45 0.13
C ASP A 210 21.63 23.13 0.37
N ARG A 211 21.39 22.12 -0.47
CA ARG A 211 21.98 20.77 -0.37
C ARG A 211 22.49 20.32 -1.73
N PRO A 212 23.44 19.34 -1.75
CA PRO A 212 23.86 18.73 -3.01
C PRO A 212 22.65 18.13 -3.75
N PRO A 213 22.49 18.41 -5.06
CA PRO A 213 21.30 18.01 -5.80
C PRO A 213 21.21 16.50 -5.99
N MET A 214 19.99 15.97 -5.84
CA MET A 214 19.67 14.57 -6.08
C MET A 214 18.82 14.38 -7.34
N ILE A 215 18.01 15.36 -7.71
CA ILE A 215 17.14 15.29 -8.90
C ILE A 215 17.83 15.98 -10.07
N HIS A 216 18.22 15.22 -11.07
CA HIS A 216 18.96 15.71 -12.23
C HIS A 216 18.12 15.66 -13.50
N THR A 217 18.31 16.67 -14.38
CA THR A 217 17.74 16.68 -15.72
C THR A 217 18.70 16.02 -16.69
N MET A 218 18.20 15.02 -17.41
CA MET A 218 18.89 14.41 -18.54
C MET A 218 18.30 15.00 -19.82
N ARG A 219 19.00 15.94 -20.44
CA ARG A 219 18.50 16.68 -21.63
C ARG A 219 18.02 15.72 -22.71
N GLY A 220 16.81 15.93 -23.21
CA GLY A 220 16.20 15.09 -24.22
C GLY A 220 15.69 13.71 -23.76
N ALA A 221 15.99 13.29 -22.52
CA ALA A 221 15.65 11.98 -22.01
C ALA A 221 14.66 12.01 -20.83
N GLY A 222 14.77 12.97 -19.91
CA GLY A 222 13.90 13.08 -18.76
C GLY A 222 14.61 13.43 -17.46
N TYR A 223 14.25 12.79 -16.38
CA TYR A 223 14.77 13.06 -15.03
C TYR A 223 15.27 11.79 -14.36
N VAL A 224 16.25 11.95 -13.47
CA VAL A 224 16.81 10.86 -12.68
C VAL A 224 17.05 11.33 -11.24
N LEU A 225 16.68 10.50 -10.27
CA LEU A 225 17.06 10.66 -8.88
C LEU A 225 18.25 9.74 -8.56
N ARG A 226 19.27 10.31 -7.95
CA ARG A 226 20.46 9.57 -7.50
C ARG A 226 21.03 10.18 -6.22
N PRO A 227 21.74 9.40 -5.39
CA PRO A 227 22.40 9.93 -4.21
C PRO A 227 23.21 11.16 -4.53
N ALA A 228 23.21 12.14 -3.64
CA ALA A 228 24.14 13.27 -3.70
C ALA A 228 25.58 12.73 -3.53
N VAL A 229 26.52 13.26 -4.28
CA VAL A 229 27.95 12.92 -4.22
C VAL A 229 28.64 13.93 -3.33
#